data_5ca99bcabc62590945603cb3bb59bfc2
#
_entry.id   5ca99bcabc62590945603cb3bb59bfc2
#
_cell.length_a   1.000
_cell.length_b   1.000
_cell.length_c   1.000
_cell.angle_alpha   90.00
_cell.angle_beta   90.00
_cell.angle_gamma   90.00
#
_symmetry.space_group_name_H-M   'P 1'
#
loop_
_entity.id
_entity.type
_entity.pdbx_description
1 polymer ?
#
loop_
_entity_poly.entity_id
_entity_poly.type
_entity_poly.pdbx_seq_one_letter_code
_entity_poly.pdbx_strand_id
1 'polypeptide(L)'
;MATPREVSLQMTRNIGIMAHIDAGKTTTTERILYYTGINHKIGEVHDGGATMDWMVQEQERGITITSAATTCYWSHSETQKDPVAFKKNRHRINIIDTPGHVDFTVEVQRSLRVLDGSVTVLAAKGGVEPQSETVWRQADEYKVPRMVYVNKMDTMGADFYRCVQMLHDRLHANGVPIQLPVGQEDTFKGIIDLVEMNADIYYDQLGKDMRVEPIPEDMMDLANEYREKLLDAVSMFDDEIMEMYLEGQEIPTAKIRKAIRQATV
;
A
#
# COMPACT_ATOMS: atom_id res chain seq x y z
N MET A 1 -33.86 17.98 5.91
CA MET A 1 -33.57 16.82 5.06
C MET A 1 -32.06 16.68 4.97
N ALA A 2 -31.49 15.50 5.23
CA ALA A 2 -30.06 15.30 5.10
C ALA A 2 -29.68 15.41 3.61
N THR A 3 -28.64 16.17 3.31
CA THR A 3 -28.08 16.27 1.95
C THR A 3 -27.69 14.87 1.47
N PRO A 4 -28.09 14.43 0.27
CA PRO A 4 -27.71 13.12 -0.23
C PRO A 4 -26.18 13.03 -0.30
N ARG A 5 -25.63 11.88 0.13
CA ARG A 5 -24.18 11.65 0.09
C ARG A 5 -23.72 11.60 -1.36
N GLU A 6 -22.62 12.26 -1.65
CA GLU A 6 -22.01 12.25 -2.98
C GLU A 6 -21.53 10.85 -3.40
N VAL A 7 -21.03 10.06 -2.43
CA VAL A 7 -20.57 8.67 -2.59
C VAL A 7 -21.23 7.82 -1.52
N SER A 8 -21.71 6.63 -1.88
CA SER A 8 -22.33 5.70 -0.94
C SER A 8 -21.33 5.21 0.12
N LEU A 9 -21.83 4.74 1.26
CA LEU A 9 -20.98 4.14 2.31
C LEU A 9 -20.23 2.90 1.81
N GLN A 10 -20.86 2.12 0.92
CA GLN A 10 -20.24 0.95 0.31
C GLN A 10 -19.00 1.29 -0.53
N MET A 11 -18.92 2.52 -1.04
CA MET A 11 -17.80 3.04 -1.84
C MET A 11 -16.92 3.99 -1.03
N THR A 12 -17.08 4.05 0.29
CA THR A 12 -16.24 4.89 1.18
C THR A 12 -15.29 3.99 1.96
N ARG A 13 -14.01 4.39 2.06
CA ARG A 13 -12.98 3.68 2.82
C ARG A 13 -12.19 4.67 3.67
N ASN A 14 -11.98 4.31 4.92
CA ASN A 14 -11.05 4.99 5.81
C ASN A 14 -9.78 4.15 5.88
N ILE A 15 -8.69 4.65 5.35
CA ILE A 15 -7.41 3.96 5.36
C ILE A 15 -6.40 4.70 6.23
N GLY A 16 -5.70 3.97 7.09
CA GLY A 16 -4.60 4.49 7.88
C GLY A 16 -3.26 4.26 7.17
N ILE A 17 -2.35 5.22 7.25
CA ILE A 17 -0.96 5.01 6.83
C ILE A 17 -0.10 4.97 8.08
N MET A 18 0.54 3.83 8.30
CA MET A 18 1.36 3.53 9.47
C MET A 18 2.80 3.33 9.02
N ALA A 19 3.74 3.88 9.76
CA ALA A 19 5.14 3.75 9.41
C ALA A 19 6.03 4.00 10.63
N HIS A 20 7.23 3.43 10.61
CA HIS A 20 8.32 3.89 11.44
C HIS A 20 8.76 5.31 11.01
N ILE A 21 9.42 6.04 11.90
CA ILE A 21 10.03 7.34 11.60
C ILE A 21 10.95 7.18 10.38
N ASP A 22 10.89 8.12 9.46
CA ASP A 22 11.65 8.14 8.21
C ASP A 22 11.39 6.99 7.23
N ALA A 23 10.42 6.11 7.45
CA ALA A 23 10.06 5.09 6.46
C ALA A 23 9.39 5.68 5.21
N GLY A 24 8.98 6.95 5.23
CA GLY A 24 8.38 7.67 4.10
C GLY A 24 6.85 7.73 4.17
N LYS A 25 6.27 7.76 5.37
CA LYS A 25 4.83 7.91 5.58
C LYS A 25 4.27 9.13 4.86
N THR A 26 4.75 10.33 5.21
CA THR A 26 4.30 11.60 4.62
C THR A 26 4.53 11.63 3.11
N THR A 27 5.68 11.15 2.64
CA THR A 27 5.98 11.05 1.21
C THR A 27 4.97 10.16 0.48
N THR A 28 4.61 9.00 1.05
CA THR A 28 3.61 8.09 0.47
C THR A 28 2.25 8.76 0.39
N THR A 29 1.81 9.44 1.46
CA THR A 29 0.54 10.17 1.49
C THR A 29 0.51 11.29 0.46
N GLU A 30 1.56 12.12 0.38
CA GLU A 30 1.68 13.21 -0.60
C GLU A 30 1.65 12.68 -2.05
N ARG A 31 2.29 11.54 -2.33
CA ARG A 31 2.23 10.89 -3.64
C ARG A 31 0.81 10.41 -3.98
N ILE A 32 0.09 9.81 -3.04
CA ILE A 32 -1.30 9.43 -3.25
C ILE A 32 -2.16 10.66 -3.56
N LEU A 33 -2.00 11.76 -2.81
CA LEU A 33 -2.74 13.00 -3.04
C LEU A 33 -2.39 13.63 -4.40
N TYR A 34 -1.15 13.54 -4.82
CA TYR A 34 -0.72 14.01 -6.15
C TYR A 34 -1.35 13.19 -7.27
N TYR A 35 -1.26 11.86 -7.23
CA TYR A 35 -1.82 11.00 -8.28
C TYR A 35 -3.35 10.99 -8.32
N THR A 36 -4.01 11.30 -7.20
CA THR A 36 -5.47 11.47 -7.14
C THR A 36 -5.92 12.87 -7.56
N GLY A 37 -4.98 13.78 -7.89
CA GLY A 37 -5.26 15.13 -8.38
C GLY A 37 -5.72 16.12 -7.30
N ILE A 38 -5.55 15.78 -6.02
CA ILE A 38 -5.81 16.69 -4.90
C ILE A 38 -4.70 17.74 -4.82
N ASN A 39 -3.45 17.31 -4.92
CA ASN A 39 -2.30 18.20 -4.94
C ASN A 39 -1.80 18.39 -6.37
N HIS A 40 -1.49 19.64 -6.72
CA HIS A 40 -0.95 19.99 -8.05
C HIS A 40 0.58 19.88 -8.11
N LYS A 41 1.26 19.82 -6.96
CA LYS A 41 2.71 19.65 -6.83
C LYS A 41 2.99 18.52 -5.84
N ILE A 42 4.09 17.83 -6.04
CA ILE A 42 4.59 16.87 -5.06
C ILE A 42 5.24 17.71 -3.96
N GLY A 43 4.64 17.69 -2.75
CA GLY A 43 5.24 18.28 -1.57
C GLY A 43 6.41 17.40 -1.09
N GLU A 44 7.59 17.98 -0.94
CA GLU A 44 8.71 17.32 -0.28
C GLU A 44 8.74 17.74 1.19
N VAL A 45 8.91 16.76 2.08
CA VAL A 45 8.95 16.98 3.54
C VAL A 45 10.09 17.95 3.91
N HIS A 46 11.23 17.85 3.20
CA HIS A 46 12.40 18.68 3.44
C HIS A 46 12.21 20.16 3.04
N ASP A 47 11.26 20.46 2.16
CA ASP A 47 10.96 21.82 1.70
C ASP A 47 9.79 22.48 2.45
N GLY A 48 9.24 21.81 3.48
CA GLY A 48 8.08 22.32 4.26
C GLY A 48 6.78 22.45 3.47
N GLY A 49 6.69 21.77 2.32
CA GLY A 49 5.56 21.84 1.39
C GLY A 49 4.53 20.72 1.54
N ALA A 50 4.63 19.88 2.57
CA ALA A 50 3.72 18.76 2.78
C ALA A 50 2.35 19.23 3.25
N THR A 51 1.30 18.79 2.55
CA THR A 51 -0.10 19.19 2.82
C THR A 51 -0.64 18.61 4.14
N MET A 52 -0.13 17.44 4.55
CA MET A 52 -0.58 16.73 5.74
C MET A 52 0.08 17.23 7.02
N ASP A 53 1.30 17.73 6.96
CA ASP A 53 2.02 18.32 8.09
C ASP A 53 1.67 19.81 8.20
N TRP A 54 0.50 20.12 8.72
CA TRP A 54 -0.05 21.49 8.77
C TRP A 54 0.47 22.31 9.95
N MET A 55 1.02 21.66 10.99
CA MET A 55 1.61 22.35 12.15
C MET A 55 3.07 22.70 11.87
N VAL A 56 3.49 23.91 12.24
CA VAL A 56 4.90 24.36 12.13
C VAL A 56 5.86 23.39 12.82
N GLN A 57 5.46 22.83 13.95
CA GLN A 57 6.25 21.85 14.72
C GLN A 57 6.38 20.50 14.02
N GLU A 58 5.39 20.07 13.24
CA GLU A 58 5.45 18.88 12.39
C GLU A 58 6.42 19.10 11.25
N GLN A 59 6.34 20.27 10.59
CA GLN A 59 7.23 20.66 9.49
C GLN A 59 8.68 20.79 9.93
N GLU A 60 8.92 21.42 11.09
CA GLU A 60 10.29 21.61 11.62
C GLU A 60 10.95 20.29 12.04
N ARG A 61 10.16 19.34 12.53
CA ARG A 61 10.67 18.06 13.06
C ARG A 61 10.54 16.91 12.10
N GLY A 62 9.81 17.06 10.98
CA GLY A 62 9.54 16.01 10.01
C GLY A 62 8.74 14.82 10.58
N ILE A 63 7.94 15.07 11.63
CA ILE A 63 7.13 14.02 12.29
C ILE A 63 5.66 14.46 12.38
N THR A 64 4.74 13.54 12.16
CA THR A 64 3.31 13.76 12.39
C THR A 64 3.02 13.70 13.89
N ILE A 65 2.43 14.75 14.44
CA ILE A 65 2.05 14.86 15.86
C ILE A 65 0.56 14.59 16.01
N THR A 66 -0.26 15.16 15.15
CA THR A 66 -1.73 15.08 15.19
C THR A 66 -2.25 14.26 14.02
N SER A 67 -3.24 13.40 14.26
CA SER A 67 -3.90 12.68 13.17
C SER A 67 -4.61 13.65 12.24
N ALA A 68 -4.19 13.70 10.99
CA ALA A 68 -4.83 14.46 9.93
C ALA A 68 -5.66 13.53 9.03
N ALA A 69 -6.79 14.01 8.54
CA ALA A 69 -7.62 13.27 7.61
C ALA A 69 -7.80 14.04 6.31
N THR A 70 -7.43 13.44 5.21
CA THR A 70 -7.62 14.02 3.87
C THR A 70 -8.43 13.07 3.00
N THR A 71 -9.33 13.62 2.19
CA THR A 71 -10.18 12.83 1.30
C THR A 71 -9.67 12.90 -0.12
N CYS A 72 -9.53 11.74 -0.76
CA CYS A 72 -9.28 11.64 -2.19
C CYS A 72 -10.27 10.67 -2.85
N TYR A 73 -10.27 10.65 -4.18
CA TYR A 73 -11.16 9.80 -4.97
C TYR A 73 -10.35 8.95 -5.93
N TRP A 74 -10.70 7.67 -6.03
CA TRP A 74 -10.02 6.74 -6.91
C TRP A 74 -10.99 5.74 -7.52
N SER A 75 -10.73 5.31 -8.75
CA SER A 75 -11.45 4.22 -9.39
C SER A 75 -10.48 3.28 -10.09
N HIS A 76 -10.95 2.11 -10.47
CA HIS A 76 -10.16 1.16 -11.26
C HIS A 76 -9.68 1.80 -12.59
N SER A 77 -8.49 1.41 -13.06
CA SER A 77 -7.79 2.02 -14.20
C SER A 77 -8.64 2.17 -15.47
N GLU A 78 -9.49 1.19 -15.76
CA GLU A 78 -10.38 1.21 -16.93
C GLU A 78 -11.40 2.35 -16.92
N THR A 79 -11.82 2.78 -15.71
CA THR A 79 -12.82 3.83 -15.54
C THR A 79 -12.22 5.20 -15.28
N GLN A 80 -10.92 5.30 -15.02
CA GLN A 80 -10.26 6.58 -14.71
C GLN A 80 -10.24 7.56 -15.88
N LYS A 81 -10.12 7.06 -17.11
CA LYS A 81 -10.00 7.89 -18.32
C LYS A 81 -11.33 8.49 -18.79
N ASP A 82 -12.48 7.93 -18.35
CA ASP A 82 -13.81 8.43 -18.65
C ASP A 82 -14.39 9.17 -17.44
N PRO A 83 -14.61 10.50 -17.50
CA PRO A 83 -15.11 11.28 -16.37
C PRO A 83 -16.49 10.83 -15.86
N VAL A 84 -17.35 10.30 -16.73
CA VAL A 84 -18.69 9.82 -16.34
C VAL A 84 -18.58 8.48 -15.62
N ALA A 85 -17.81 7.55 -16.18
CA ALA A 85 -17.54 6.25 -15.56
C ALA A 85 -16.77 6.41 -14.25
N PHE A 86 -15.80 7.31 -14.19
CA PHE A 86 -15.08 7.66 -12.98
C PHE A 86 -16.03 8.15 -11.88
N LYS A 87 -16.88 9.14 -12.17
CA LYS A 87 -17.81 9.70 -11.20
C LYS A 87 -18.79 8.65 -10.65
N LYS A 88 -19.16 7.66 -11.47
CA LYS A 88 -20.09 6.58 -11.10
C LYS A 88 -19.42 5.51 -10.23
N ASN A 89 -18.15 5.17 -10.52
CA ASN A 89 -17.45 4.01 -9.94
C ASN A 89 -16.35 4.40 -8.94
N ARG A 90 -16.16 5.70 -8.67
CA ARG A 90 -15.11 6.15 -7.76
C ARG A 90 -15.39 5.77 -6.33
N HIS A 91 -14.33 5.36 -5.64
CA HIS A 91 -14.32 5.25 -4.20
C HIS A 91 -13.92 6.59 -3.58
N ARG A 92 -14.57 6.94 -2.49
CA ARG A 92 -14.10 7.98 -1.58
C ARG A 92 -13.13 7.34 -0.59
N ILE A 93 -11.91 7.80 -0.59
CA ILE A 93 -10.86 7.30 0.30
C ILE A 93 -10.51 8.44 1.26
N ASN A 94 -10.76 8.23 2.55
CA ASN A 94 -10.30 9.12 3.60
C ASN A 94 -8.96 8.55 4.10
N ILE A 95 -7.88 9.25 3.83
CA ILE A 95 -6.56 8.90 4.33
C ILE A 95 -6.44 9.51 5.72
N ILE A 96 -6.23 8.67 6.72
CA ILE A 96 -6.01 9.07 8.11
C ILE A 96 -4.53 8.87 8.39
N ASP A 97 -3.80 9.97 8.45
CA ASP A 97 -2.38 9.94 8.80
C ASP A 97 -2.24 9.77 10.30
N THR A 98 -1.60 8.67 10.71
CA THR A 98 -1.44 8.34 12.13
C THR A 98 -0.03 8.71 12.59
N PRO A 99 0.13 9.30 13.79
CA PRO A 99 1.46 9.54 14.36
C PRO A 99 2.27 8.23 14.40
N GLY A 100 3.53 8.31 13.95
CA GLY A 100 4.45 7.15 13.97
C GLY A 100 5.24 7.02 15.27
N HIS A 101 5.09 7.93 16.21
CA HIS A 101 5.89 7.97 17.44
C HIS A 101 5.18 7.26 18.59
N VAL A 102 5.94 6.51 19.40
CA VAL A 102 5.41 5.74 20.54
C VAL A 102 4.71 6.60 21.59
N ASP A 103 5.05 7.88 21.70
CA ASP A 103 4.45 8.80 22.67
C ASP A 103 2.99 9.15 22.33
N PHE A 104 2.54 8.89 21.11
CA PHE A 104 1.19 9.20 20.63
C PHE A 104 0.28 7.97 20.54
N THR A 105 0.46 7.01 21.45
CA THR A 105 -0.31 5.74 21.48
C THR A 105 -1.82 5.94 21.48
N VAL A 106 -2.33 6.94 22.19
CA VAL A 106 -3.78 7.21 22.30
C VAL A 106 -4.36 7.70 20.95
N GLU A 107 -3.64 8.56 20.23
CA GLU A 107 -4.03 9.05 18.92
C GLU A 107 -4.06 7.92 17.89
N VAL A 108 -3.07 7.03 17.93
CA VAL A 108 -3.01 5.83 17.08
C VAL A 108 -4.22 4.92 17.36
N GLN A 109 -4.52 4.64 18.62
CA GLN A 109 -5.67 3.80 19.01
C GLN A 109 -7.01 4.41 18.59
N ARG A 110 -7.17 5.74 18.72
CA ARG A 110 -8.38 6.43 18.25
C ARG A 110 -8.56 6.29 16.74
N SER A 111 -7.48 6.44 15.99
CA SER A 111 -7.49 6.28 14.54
C SER A 111 -7.84 4.86 14.14
N LEU A 112 -7.23 3.84 14.77
CA LEU A 112 -7.47 2.42 14.47
C LEU A 112 -8.94 2.01 14.56
N ARG A 113 -9.73 2.62 15.47
CA ARG A 113 -11.16 2.30 15.66
C ARG A 113 -12.05 2.65 14.47
N VAL A 114 -11.61 3.54 13.60
CA VAL A 114 -12.40 4.04 12.47
C VAL A 114 -11.87 3.57 11.12
N LEU A 115 -10.77 2.82 11.10
CA LEU A 115 -10.14 2.34 9.89
C LEU A 115 -10.85 1.11 9.33
N ASP A 116 -11.07 1.11 8.02
CA ASP A 116 -11.48 -0.07 7.24
C ASP A 116 -10.25 -0.93 6.86
N GLY A 117 -9.07 -0.36 6.90
CA GLY A 117 -7.80 -1.02 6.63
C GLY A 117 -6.62 -0.06 6.79
N SER A 118 -5.41 -0.59 6.77
CA SER A 118 -4.21 0.22 6.88
C SER A 118 -3.11 -0.21 5.91
N VAL A 119 -2.25 0.74 5.55
CA VAL A 119 -1.01 0.52 4.82
C VAL A 119 0.15 0.72 5.77
N THR A 120 0.90 -0.35 6.03
CA THR A 120 2.13 -0.29 6.82
C THR A 120 3.30 -0.06 5.88
N VAL A 121 3.95 1.09 6.00
CA VAL A 121 5.12 1.45 5.19
C VAL A 121 6.38 1.04 5.91
N LEU A 122 7.17 0.17 5.31
CA LEU A 122 8.48 -0.27 5.78
C LEU A 122 9.57 0.32 4.90
N ALA A 123 10.65 0.82 5.50
CA ALA A 123 11.84 1.16 4.74
C ALA A 123 12.57 -0.13 4.35
N ALA A 124 12.89 -0.32 3.07
CA ALA A 124 13.53 -1.54 2.54
C ALA A 124 14.87 -1.87 3.23
N LYS A 125 15.58 -0.84 3.72
CA LYS A 125 16.83 -0.99 4.49
C LYS A 125 16.59 -1.41 5.93
N GLY A 126 15.59 -0.87 6.62
CA GLY A 126 15.31 -1.13 8.05
C GLY A 126 14.42 -2.35 8.26
N GLY A 127 13.47 -2.55 7.38
CA GLY A 127 12.44 -3.57 7.52
C GLY A 127 11.51 -3.31 8.71
N VAL A 128 11.21 -4.35 9.47
CA VAL A 128 10.39 -4.24 10.68
C VAL A 128 11.23 -3.70 11.83
N GLU A 129 10.84 -2.55 12.35
CA GLU A 129 11.47 -1.86 13.47
C GLU A 129 10.57 -1.87 14.73
N PRO A 130 11.09 -1.59 15.94
CA PRO A 130 10.29 -1.70 17.18
C PRO A 130 9.00 -0.89 17.18
N GLN A 131 9.00 0.28 16.54
CA GLN A 131 7.78 1.10 16.41
C GLN A 131 6.75 0.43 15.50
N SER A 132 7.21 -0.18 14.40
CA SER A 132 6.35 -0.96 13.49
C SER A 132 5.71 -2.14 14.23
N GLU A 133 6.46 -2.83 15.09
CA GLU A 133 5.92 -3.93 15.92
C GLU A 133 4.82 -3.45 16.86
N THR A 134 5.02 -2.28 17.50
CA THR A 134 4.05 -1.71 18.43
C THR A 134 2.73 -1.39 17.72
N VAL A 135 2.80 -0.67 16.60
CA VAL A 135 1.62 -0.28 15.81
C VAL A 135 0.94 -1.52 15.21
N TRP A 136 1.72 -2.52 14.80
CA TRP A 136 1.21 -3.78 14.28
C TRP A 136 0.36 -4.52 15.32
N ARG A 137 0.85 -4.67 16.57
CA ARG A 137 0.10 -5.30 17.67
C ARG A 137 -1.17 -4.54 18.01
N GLN A 138 -1.13 -3.20 17.98
CA GLN A 138 -2.34 -2.40 18.17
C GLN A 138 -3.37 -2.64 17.05
N ALA A 139 -2.91 -2.73 15.79
CA ALA A 139 -3.80 -3.05 14.68
C ALA A 139 -4.40 -4.47 14.78
N ASP A 140 -3.67 -5.45 15.37
CA ASP A 140 -4.21 -6.78 15.70
C ASP A 140 -5.34 -6.70 16.73
N GLU A 141 -5.15 -5.92 17.79
CA GLU A 141 -6.17 -5.71 18.84
C GLU A 141 -7.48 -5.17 18.25
N TYR A 142 -7.39 -4.23 17.30
CA TYR A 142 -8.55 -3.65 16.63
C TYR A 142 -8.99 -4.43 15.37
N LYS A 143 -8.34 -5.54 15.04
CA LYS A 143 -8.62 -6.38 13.85
C LYS A 143 -8.64 -5.58 12.55
N VAL A 144 -7.73 -4.63 12.41
CA VAL A 144 -7.62 -3.81 11.20
C VAL A 144 -6.89 -4.59 10.11
N PRO A 145 -7.51 -4.83 8.94
CA PRO A 145 -6.85 -5.43 7.78
C PRO A 145 -5.65 -4.60 7.34
N ARG A 146 -4.58 -5.27 6.89
CA ARG A 146 -3.31 -4.60 6.57
C ARG A 146 -2.77 -4.98 5.21
N MET A 147 -2.17 -3.98 4.57
CA MET A 147 -1.28 -4.13 3.43
C MET A 147 0.09 -3.59 3.83
N VAL A 148 1.16 -4.25 3.41
CA VAL A 148 2.52 -3.77 3.63
C VAL A 148 3.07 -3.17 2.34
N TYR A 149 3.66 -2.00 2.44
CA TYR A 149 4.34 -1.31 1.36
C TYR A 149 5.83 -1.16 1.72
N VAL A 150 6.69 -1.83 0.97
CA VAL A 150 8.15 -1.73 1.14
C VAL A 150 8.65 -0.56 0.30
N ASN A 151 9.06 0.50 0.98
CA ASN A 151 9.46 1.78 0.42
C ASN A 151 10.98 1.95 0.40
N LYS A 152 11.48 2.94 -0.33
CA LYS A 152 12.90 3.28 -0.44
C LYS A 152 13.75 2.13 -1.00
N MET A 153 13.25 1.46 -2.03
CA MET A 153 13.97 0.39 -2.74
C MET A 153 15.23 0.89 -3.46
N ASP A 154 15.33 2.18 -3.70
CA ASP A 154 16.45 2.92 -4.30
C ASP A 154 17.58 3.23 -3.31
N THR A 155 17.40 2.96 -2.02
CA THR A 155 18.38 3.28 -0.98
C THR A 155 19.42 2.17 -0.84
N MET A 156 20.69 2.51 -0.63
CA MET A 156 21.77 1.55 -0.36
C MET A 156 21.44 0.67 0.85
N GLY A 157 21.51 -0.65 0.68
CA GLY A 157 21.13 -1.67 1.66
C GLY A 157 19.64 -2.02 1.64
N ALA A 158 18.89 -1.60 0.62
CA ALA A 158 17.51 -2.00 0.41
C ALA A 158 17.43 -3.51 0.12
N ASP A 159 16.52 -4.21 0.83
CA ASP A 159 16.30 -5.64 0.64
C ASP A 159 14.82 -5.97 0.90
N PHE A 160 14.08 -6.17 -0.19
CA PHE A 160 12.66 -6.51 -0.15
C PHE A 160 12.40 -7.86 0.51
N TYR A 161 13.18 -8.88 0.13
CA TYR A 161 12.94 -10.24 0.60
C TYR A 161 13.24 -10.38 2.09
N ARG A 162 14.25 -9.68 2.57
CA ARG A 162 14.52 -9.57 4.01
C ARG A 162 13.36 -8.89 4.75
N CYS A 163 12.74 -7.85 4.18
CA CYS A 163 11.56 -7.23 4.78
C CYS A 163 10.39 -8.21 4.88
N VAL A 164 10.13 -9.00 3.83
CA VAL A 164 9.10 -10.05 3.85
C VAL A 164 9.41 -11.10 4.91
N GLN A 165 10.66 -11.55 5.00
CA GLN A 165 11.08 -12.50 6.03
C GLN A 165 10.89 -11.94 7.44
N MET A 166 11.20 -10.65 7.66
CA MET A 166 11.00 -10.02 8.97
C MET A 166 9.53 -9.92 9.36
N LEU A 167 8.58 -9.84 8.42
CA LEU A 167 7.14 -9.92 8.73
C LEU A 167 6.80 -11.27 9.36
N HIS A 168 7.35 -12.36 8.84
CA HIS A 168 7.16 -13.70 9.40
C HIS A 168 7.85 -13.85 10.76
N ASP A 169 9.13 -13.48 10.86
CA ASP A 169 9.96 -13.77 12.03
C ASP A 169 9.61 -12.89 13.23
N ARG A 170 9.30 -11.61 13.01
CA ARG A 170 9.08 -10.64 14.09
C ARG A 170 7.62 -10.37 14.40
N LEU A 171 6.77 -10.39 13.36
CA LEU A 171 5.35 -10.07 13.50
C LEU A 171 4.47 -11.33 13.47
N HIS A 172 5.04 -12.50 13.18
CA HIS A 172 4.30 -13.74 12.98
C HIS A 172 3.15 -13.59 11.97
N ALA A 173 3.35 -12.70 11.00
CA ALA A 173 2.37 -12.38 9.98
C ALA A 173 2.57 -13.25 8.74
N ASN A 174 1.48 -13.72 8.15
CA ASN A 174 1.51 -14.41 6.86
C ASN A 174 1.58 -13.39 5.72
N GLY A 175 2.76 -12.75 5.56
CA GLY A 175 3.01 -11.78 4.51
C GLY A 175 3.24 -12.46 3.16
N VAL A 176 2.29 -12.35 2.24
CA VAL A 176 2.39 -12.91 0.88
C VAL A 176 2.60 -11.76 -0.11
N PRO A 177 3.73 -11.72 -0.84
CA PRO A 177 3.96 -10.72 -1.87
C PRO A 177 2.93 -10.82 -3.00
N ILE A 178 2.39 -9.67 -3.40
CA ILE A 178 1.57 -9.52 -4.61
C ILE A 178 2.34 -8.80 -5.71
N GLN A 179 3.48 -8.22 -5.37
CA GLN A 179 4.40 -7.54 -6.28
C GLN A 179 5.85 -7.83 -5.88
N LEU A 180 6.75 -7.86 -6.86
CA LEU A 180 8.19 -8.01 -6.64
C LEU A 180 8.93 -6.81 -7.23
N PRO A 181 10.05 -6.35 -6.61
CA PRO A 181 10.86 -5.28 -7.18
C PRO A 181 11.66 -5.76 -8.40
N VAL A 182 11.78 -4.89 -9.41
CA VAL A 182 12.71 -5.07 -10.54
C VAL A 182 13.96 -4.26 -10.25
N GLY A 183 15.02 -4.95 -9.84
CA GLY A 183 16.24 -4.33 -9.33
C GLY A 183 16.14 -3.88 -7.89
N GLN A 184 17.25 -3.36 -7.38
CA GLN A 184 17.38 -2.79 -6.03
C GLN A 184 18.42 -1.69 -6.05
N GLU A 185 18.39 -0.79 -5.08
CA GLU A 185 19.31 0.34 -4.99
C GLU A 185 19.33 1.14 -6.32
N ASP A 186 20.49 1.45 -6.85
CA ASP A 186 20.66 2.19 -8.11
C ASP A 186 20.06 1.49 -9.34
N THR A 187 19.78 0.19 -9.25
CA THR A 187 19.19 -0.61 -10.33
C THR A 187 17.67 -0.74 -10.22
N PHE A 188 17.06 -0.22 -9.14
CA PHE A 188 15.61 -0.26 -8.98
C PHE A 188 14.92 0.57 -10.05
N LYS A 189 14.08 -0.08 -10.85
CA LYS A 189 13.42 0.57 -12.00
C LYS A 189 11.93 0.27 -12.14
N GLY A 190 11.39 -0.62 -11.30
CA GLY A 190 9.98 -0.98 -11.41
C GLY A 190 9.56 -2.11 -10.51
N ILE A 191 8.39 -2.64 -10.79
CA ILE A 191 7.77 -3.74 -10.04
C ILE A 191 7.18 -4.77 -10.99
N ILE A 192 7.21 -6.04 -10.60
CA ILE A 192 6.44 -7.12 -11.25
C ILE A 192 5.11 -7.22 -10.51
N ASP A 193 4.00 -7.18 -11.23
CA ASP A 193 2.67 -7.50 -10.70
C ASP A 193 2.44 -9.01 -10.84
N LEU A 194 2.36 -9.72 -9.69
CA LEU A 194 2.14 -11.16 -9.66
C LEU A 194 0.69 -11.55 -9.95
N VAL A 195 -0.23 -10.60 -9.92
CA VAL A 195 -1.64 -10.84 -10.26
C VAL A 195 -1.88 -10.77 -11.76
N GLU A 196 -1.25 -9.81 -12.44
CA GLU A 196 -1.35 -9.63 -13.89
C GLU A 196 -0.22 -10.34 -14.67
N MET A 197 0.87 -10.75 -14.00
CA MET A 197 2.07 -11.34 -14.58
C MET A 197 2.69 -10.45 -15.67
N ASN A 198 2.89 -9.19 -15.31
CA ASN A 198 3.59 -8.19 -16.13
C ASN A 198 4.53 -7.35 -15.24
N ALA A 199 5.27 -6.42 -15.83
CA ALA A 199 6.15 -5.51 -15.11
C ALA A 199 5.78 -4.06 -15.41
N ASP A 200 5.63 -3.25 -14.35
CA ASP A 200 5.47 -1.81 -14.42
C ASP A 200 6.86 -1.17 -14.29
N ILE A 201 7.39 -0.66 -15.40
CA ILE A 201 8.73 -0.06 -15.49
C ILE A 201 8.62 1.46 -15.55
N TYR A 202 9.36 2.14 -14.70
CA TYR A 202 9.41 3.60 -14.61
C TYR A 202 10.62 4.15 -15.33
N TYR A 203 10.40 5.10 -16.24
CA TYR A 203 11.43 5.73 -17.08
C TYR A 203 11.77 7.15 -16.64
N ASP A 204 11.05 7.69 -15.66
CA ASP A 204 11.32 8.99 -15.07
C ASP A 204 11.26 8.96 -13.54
N GLN A 205 11.95 9.91 -12.90
CA GLN A 205 12.00 10.00 -11.43
C GLN A 205 10.66 10.38 -10.78
N LEU A 206 9.75 10.98 -11.54
CA LEU A 206 8.45 11.41 -11.04
C LEU A 206 7.37 10.33 -11.18
N GLY A 207 7.69 9.20 -11.83
CA GLY A 207 6.75 8.11 -12.07
C GLY A 207 5.62 8.48 -13.04
N LYS A 208 5.85 9.42 -13.95
CA LYS A 208 4.88 9.84 -14.98
C LYS A 208 4.98 9.00 -16.25
N ASP A 209 6.18 8.60 -16.62
CA ASP A 209 6.43 7.67 -17.74
C ASP A 209 6.60 6.25 -17.18
N MET A 210 5.46 5.64 -16.86
CA MET A 210 5.35 4.24 -16.48
C MET A 210 4.83 3.44 -17.66
N ARG A 211 5.48 2.31 -17.97
CA ARG A 211 5.09 1.42 -19.05
C ARG A 211 4.90 0.01 -18.52
N VAL A 212 3.82 -0.62 -18.99
CA VAL A 212 3.56 -2.04 -18.73
C VAL A 212 4.33 -2.86 -19.76
N GLU A 213 5.24 -3.69 -19.29
CA GLU A 213 6.14 -4.49 -20.11
C GLU A 213 6.07 -5.97 -19.72
N PRO A 214 6.55 -6.90 -20.56
CA PRO A 214 6.76 -8.28 -20.14
C PRO A 214 7.74 -8.35 -18.96
N ILE A 215 7.57 -9.37 -18.12
CA ILE A 215 8.51 -9.66 -17.03
C ILE A 215 9.91 -9.92 -17.64
N PRO A 216 10.99 -9.34 -17.09
CA PRO A 216 12.35 -9.63 -17.53
C PRO A 216 12.64 -11.13 -17.52
N GLU A 217 13.32 -11.65 -18.53
CA GLU A 217 13.56 -13.09 -18.70
C GLU A 217 14.30 -13.70 -17.49
N ASP A 218 15.26 -12.96 -16.93
CA ASP A 218 16.05 -13.37 -15.76
C ASP A 218 15.25 -13.37 -14.46
N MET A 219 14.06 -12.78 -14.44
CA MET A 219 13.16 -12.74 -13.28
C MET A 219 11.92 -13.65 -13.44
N MET A 220 11.73 -14.27 -14.58
CA MET A 220 10.52 -15.06 -14.88
C MET A 220 10.36 -16.24 -13.93
N ASP A 221 11.42 -16.98 -13.64
CA ASP A 221 11.40 -18.13 -12.72
C ASP A 221 11.02 -17.70 -11.31
N LEU A 222 11.59 -16.58 -10.85
CA LEU A 222 11.27 -16.00 -9.54
C LEU A 222 9.84 -15.52 -9.48
N ALA A 223 9.35 -14.86 -10.53
CA ALA A 223 7.97 -14.41 -10.61
C ALA A 223 6.98 -15.58 -10.57
N ASN A 224 7.27 -16.66 -11.29
CA ASN A 224 6.47 -17.89 -11.27
C ASN A 224 6.45 -18.52 -9.86
N GLU A 225 7.59 -18.64 -9.19
CA GLU A 225 7.68 -19.17 -7.83
C GLU A 225 6.80 -18.36 -6.86
N TYR A 226 6.89 -17.02 -6.91
CA TYR A 226 6.07 -16.17 -6.04
C TYR A 226 4.60 -16.12 -6.46
N ARG A 227 4.31 -16.28 -7.74
CA ARG A 227 2.94 -16.47 -8.23
C ARG A 227 2.31 -17.73 -7.67
N GLU A 228 3.02 -18.84 -7.67
CA GLU A 228 2.56 -20.11 -7.05
C GLU A 228 2.29 -19.94 -5.56
N LYS A 229 3.20 -19.29 -4.81
CA LYS A 229 3.00 -18.99 -3.39
C LYS A 229 1.75 -18.11 -3.16
N LEU A 230 1.49 -17.15 -4.02
CA LEU A 230 0.30 -16.31 -3.96
C LEU A 230 -0.97 -17.15 -4.20
N LEU A 231 -0.98 -17.98 -5.24
CA LEU A 231 -2.13 -18.83 -5.58
C LEU A 231 -2.41 -19.87 -4.48
N ASP A 232 -1.38 -20.50 -3.94
CA ASP A 232 -1.51 -21.41 -2.79
C ASP A 232 -2.14 -20.68 -1.59
N ALA A 233 -1.64 -19.50 -1.24
CA ALA A 233 -2.14 -18.74 -0.11
C ALA A 233 -3.60 -18.31 -0.28
N VAL A 234 -4.03 -17.88 -1.46
CA VAL A 234 -5.41 -17.42 -1.70
C VAL A 234 -6.39 -18.55 -1.96
N SER A 235 -5.94 -19.73 -2.40
CA SER A 235 -6.77 -20.90 -2.62
C SER A 235 -7.47 -21.39 -1.34
N MET A 236 -6.85 -21.13 -0.18
CA MET A 236 -7.46 -21.48 1.12
C MET A 236 -8.72 -20.69 1.46
N PHE A 237 -9.02 -19.61 0.72
CA PHE A 237 -10.14 -18.71 0.99
C PHE A 237 -11.26 -18.77 -0.05
N ASP A 238 -11.12 -19.60 -1.10
CA ASP A 238 -12.10 -19.74 -2.17
C ASP A 238 -12.02 -21.15 -2.76
N ASP A 239 -13.06 -21.97 -2.53
CA ASP A 239 -13.09 -23.40 -2.95
C ASP A 239 -12.95 -23.57 -4.46
N GLU A 240 -13.49 -22.64 -5.26
CA GLU A 240 -13.40 -22.69 -6.72
C GLU A 240 -11.96 -22.44 -7.19
N ILE A 241 -11.24 -21.52 -6.53
CA ILE A 241 -9.81 -21.30 -6.79
C ILE A 241 -8.99 -22.51 -6.37
N MET A 242 -9.32 -23.13 -5.22
CA MET A 242 -8.65 -24.34 -4.77
C MET A 242 -8.78 -25.45 -5.80
N GLU A 243 -9.98 -25.70 -6.33
CA GLU A 243 -10.21 -26.72 -7.35
C GLU A 243 -9.40 -26.42 -8.63
N MET A 244 -9.49 -25.20 -9.15
CA MET A 244 -8.72 -24.77 -10.33
C MET A 244 -7.21 -24.90 -10.13
N TYR A 245 -6.70 -24.53 -8.93
CA TYR A 245 -5.29 -24.64 -8.59
C TYR A 245 -4.80 -26.09 -8.56
N LEU A 246 -5.56 -27.00 -7.93
CA LEU A 246 -5.24 -28.43 -7.86
C LEU A 246 -5.29 -29.12 -9.24
N GLU A 247 -6.18 -28.67 -10.11
CA GLU A 247 -6.30 -29.19 -11.47
C GLU A 247 -5.30 -28.55 -12.45
N GLY A 248 -4.49 -27.60 -12.01
CA GLY A 248 -3.52 -26.88 -12.84
C GLY A 248 -4.16 -26.00 -13.92
N GLN A 249 -5.39 -25.54 -13.67
CA GLN A 249 -6.11 -24.65 -14.58
C GLN A 249 -5.64 -23.21 -14.43
N GLU A 250 -5.75 -22.42 -15.48
CA GLU A 250 -5.51 -20.98 -15.42
C GLU A 250 -6.59 -20.28 -14.61
N ILE A 251 -6.19 -19.57 -13.54
CA ILE A 251 -7.10 -18.85 -12.64
C ILE A 251 -7.26 -17.41 -13.13
N PRO A 252 -8.48 -16.97 -13.47
CA PRO A 252 -8.71 -15.60 -13.94
C PRO A 252 -8.30 -14.56 -12.91
N THR A 253 -7.64 -13.49 -13.35
CA THR A 253 -7.14 -12.36 -12.52
C THR A 253 -8.23 -11.79 -11.59
N ALA A 254 -9.46 -11.65 -12.09
CA ALA A 254 -10.58 -11.15 -11.30
C ALA A 254 -10.90 -12.04 -10.07
N LYS A 255 -10.74 -13.37 -10.20
CA LYS A 255 -10.93 -14.31 -9.08
C LYS A 255 -9.79 -14.17 -8.09
N ILE A 256 -8.56 -14.06 -8.56
CA ILE A 256 -7.38 -13.88 -7.69
C ILE A 256 -7.53 -12.59 -6.88
N ARG A 257 -7.90 -11.48 -7.50
CA ARG A 257 -8.14 -10.20 -6.80
C ARG A 257 -9.24 -10.31 -5.75
N LYS A 258 -10.32 -11.04 -6.06
CA LYS A 258 -11.40 -11.30 -5.11
C LYS A 258 -10.90 -12.11 -3.92
N ALA A 259 -10.12 -13.18 -4.15
CA ALA A 259 -9.58 -14.03 -3.10
C ALA A 259 -8.53 -13.32 -2.24
N ILE A 260 -7.65 -12.50 -2.83
CA ILE A 260 -6.73 -11.61 -2.07
C ILE A 260 -7.53 -10.73 -1.11
N ARG A 261 -8.66 -10.16 -1.59
CA ARG A 261 -9.53 -9.36 -0.73
C ARG A 261 -10.12 -10.19 0.41
N GLN A 262 -10.62 -11.39 0.15
CA GLN A 262 -11.19 -12.28 1.16
C GLN A 262 -10.14 -12.72 2.19
N ALA A 263 -8.91 -12.96 1.75
CA ALA A 263 -7.79 -13.32 2.63
C ALA A 263 -7.30 -12.17 3.51
N THR A 264 -7.54 -10.92 3.11
CA THR A 264 -7.02 -9.72 3.80
C THR A 264 -8.06 -9.07 4.71
N VAL A 265 -9.38 -9.16 4.40
CA VAL A 265 -10.47 -8.38 5.06
C VAL A 265 -11.40 -9.26 5.87
#